data_35be26cb796e74c595af94c009760a9e
#
_entry.id   35be26cb796e74c595af94c009760a9e
#
_cell.length_a   1.000
_cell.length_b   1.000
_cell.length_c   1.000
_cell.angle_alpha   90.00
_cell.angle_beta   90.00
_cell.angle_gamma   90.00
#
_symmetry.space_group_name_H-M   'P 1'
#
loop_
_entity.id
_entity.type
_entity.pdbx_description
1 polymer ?
#
loop_
_entity_poly.entity_id
_entity_poly.type
_entity_poly.pdbx_seq_one_letter_code
_entity_poly.pdbx_strand_id
1 'polypeptide(L)'
;MRKLLFLAALALALTACRQDIVFSQFVSIPSGEWHVDSVAQFNYQIPDKMVGYQVLVYVRHTERYPYQNMWLFLDNGTQRDTIEFYLADDRGQWLGDKHHGFIEMPVLIEQNYHFPDTGRYYMAIQHGMRDSLLRGVTDIGVEIKRNGQE
;
A
#
# COMPACT_ATOMS: atom_id res chain seq x y z
N MET A 1 42.77 15.42 -7.13
CA MET A 1 41.60 16.22 -7.47
C MET A 1 40.58 15.48 -8.35
N ARG A 2 40.97 14.88 -9.48
CA ARG A 2 40.02 14.11 -10.35
C ARG A 2 39.29 12.96 -9.63
N LYS A 3 39.98 12.20 -8.74
CA LYS A 3 39.37 11.09 -7.99
C LYS A 3 38.37 11.56 -6.91
N LEU A 4 38.62 12.71 -6.32
CA LEU A 4 37.71 13.35 -5.34
C LEU A 4 36.43 13.88 -6.02
N LEU A 5 36.54 14.39 -7.24
CA LEU A 5 35.39 14.81 -8.03
C LEU A 5 34.51 13.64 -8.47
N PHE A 6 35.11 12.48 -8.80
CA PHE A 6 34.37 11.26 -9.10
C PHE A 6 33.62 10.68 -7.89
N LEU A 7 34.25 10.71 -6.72
CA LEU A 7 33.62 10.28 -5.45
C LEU A 7 32.48 11.21 -5.05
N ALA A 8 32.64 12.51 -5.22
CA ALA A 8 31.57 13.50 -4.95
C ALA A 8 30.41 13.36 -5.93
N ALA A 9 30.67 13.13 -7.22
CA ALA A 9 29.63 12.90 -8.22
C ALA A 9 28.87 11.57 -7.98
N LEU A 10 29.56 10.53 -7.56
CA LEU A 10 28.94 9.24 -7.20
C LEU A 10 28.08 9.36 -5.93
N ALA A 11 28.50 10.13 -4.93
CA ALA A 11 27.73 10.40 -3.73
C ALA A 11 26.46 11.21 -4.02
N LEU A 12 26.50 12.18 -4.95
CA LEU A 12 25.33 12.92 -5.39
C LEU A 12 24.33 12.04 -6.17
N ALA A 13 24.83 11.07 -6.97
CA ALA A 13 23.96 10.16 -7.71
C ALA A 13 23.18 9.20 -6.80
N LEU A 14 23.68 8.89 -5.60
CA LEU A 14 23.00 8.03 -4.62
C LEU A 14 21.86 8.76 -3.88
N THR A 15 21.80 10.08 -3.92
CA THR A 15 20.72 10.86 -3.29
C THR A 15 19.53 11.09 -4.22
N ALA A 16 19.67 10.84 -5.52
CA ALA A 16 18.64 11.10 -6.55
C ALA A 16 17.53 10.03 -6.63
N CYS A 17 17.65 8.92 -5.90
CA CYS A 17 16.67 7.81 -5.93
C CYS A 17 15.78 7.70 -4.69
N ARG A 18 15.57 8.74 -3.92
CA ARG A 18 14.47 8.76 -2.96
C ARG A 18 13.21 9.16 -3.70
N GLN A 19 12.44 8.18 -4.12
CA GLN A 19 11.04 8.39 -4.47
C GLN A 19 10.39 9.15 -3.32
N ASP A 20 9.54 10.11 -3.66
CA ASP A 20 8.86 11.00 -2.72
C ASP A 20 7.76 10.27 -1.92
N ILE A 21 8.14 9.20 -1.24
CA ILE A 21 7.25 8.49 -0.31
C ILE A 21 7.07 9.36 0.92
N VAL A 22 5.86 9.81 1.15
CA VAL A 22 5.52 10.63 2.33
C VAL A 22 4.98 9.78 3.47
N PHE A 23 4.48 8.59 3.15
CA PHE A 23 4.00 7.63 4.14
C PHE A 23 4.12 6.21 3.61
N SER A 24 4.56 5.29 4.47
CA SER A 24 4.53 3.85 4.20
C SER A 24 4.46 3.10 5.52
N GLN A 25 3.41 2.34 5.72
CA GLN A 25 3.21 1.54 6.93
C GLN A 25 2.47 0.26 6.60
N PHE A 26 2.86 -0.83 7.29
CA PHE A 26 2.16 -2.11 7.28
C PHE A 26 1.63 -2.44 8.67
N VAL A 27 0.43 -3.02 8.71
CA VAL A 27 -0.19 -3.60 9.89
C VAL A 27 -0.21 -5.11 9.71
N SER A 28 0.41 -5.84 10.61
CA SER A 28 0.44 -7.30 10.59
C SER A 28 -0.88 -7.89 11.08
N ILE A 29 -1.35 -8.89 10.39
CA ILE A 29 -2.54 -9.67 10.75
C ILE A 29 -2.10 -10.86 11.61
N PRO A 30 -2.50 -10.94 12.88
CA PRO A 30 -2.09 -12.02 13.77
C PRO A 30 -2.40 -13.40 13.19
N SER A 31 -1.41 -14.29 13.18
CA SER A 31 -1.53 -15.68 12.68
C SER A 31 -1.94 -15.82 11.21
N GLY A 32 -1.96 -14.72 10.44
CA GLY A 32 -2.49 -14.71 9.07
C GLY A 32 -3.99 -15.00 9.02
N GLU A 33 -4.73 -14.63 10.05
CA GLU A 33 -6.17 -14.82 10.18
C GLU A 33 -6.84 -13.47 10.47
N TRP A 34 -7.41 -12.87 9.44
CA TRP A 34 -8.03 -11.56 9.53
C TRP A 34 -9.51 -11.65 9.88
N HIS A 35 -9.85 -11.27 11.11
CA HIS A 35 -11.24 -11.26 11.56
C HIS A 35 -12.01 -10.10 10.91
N VAL A 36 -13.28 -10.36 10.55
CA VAL A 36 -14.15 -9.40 9.88
C VAL A 36 -14.31 -8.07 10.65
N ASP A 37 -14.24 -8.11 11.97
CA ASP A 37 -14.33 -6.91 12.81
C ASP A 37 -12.97 -6.23 13.06
N SER A 38 -11.88 -6.84 12.60
CA SER A 38 -10.53 -6.27 12.76
C SER A 38 -10.26 -5.26 11.66
N VAL A 39 -9.97 -4.03 12.06
CA VAL A 39 -9.73 -2.90 11.17
C VAL A 39 -8.26 -2.52 11.22
N ALA A 40 -7.59 -2.52 10.08
CA ALA A 40 -6.24 -1.97 9.93
C ALA A 40 -6.33 -0.45 9.82
N GLN A 41 -5.68 0.28 10.74
CA GLN A 41 -5.78 1.73 10.85
C GLN A 41 -4.44 2.39 10.53
N PHE A 42 -4.51 3.45 9.73
CA PHE A 42 -3.36 4.23 9.28
C PHE A 42 -3.61 5.71 9.53
N ASN A 43 -2.66 6.36 10.18
CA ASN A 43 -2.66 7.81 10.38
C ASN A 43 -1.43 8.39 9.69
N TYR A 44 -1.63 9.35 8.82
CA TYR A 44 -0.56 9.93 8.04
C TYR A 44 -0.69 11.44 7.90
N GLN A 45 0.41 12.06 7.50
CA GLN A 45 0.50 13.50 7.34
C GLN A 45 0.75 13.84 5.87
N ILE A 46 -0.05 14.74 5.33
CA ILE A 46 0.14 15.31 3.99
C ILE A 46 0.84 16.65 4.12
N PRO A 47 2.08 16.78 3.63
CA PRO A 47 2.87 17.99 3.81
C PRO A 47 2.56 19.10 2.81
N ASP A 48 2.00 18.77 1.65
CA ASP A 48 1.75 19.73 0.57
C ASP A 48 0.49 19.37 -0.22
N LYS A 49 -0.48 20.26 -0.26
CA LYS A 49 -1.74 20.07 -0.99
C LYS A 49 -1.68 20.46 -2.46
N MET A 50 -0.59 21.12 -2.89
CA MET A 50 -0.45 21.64 -4.25
C MET A 50 0.03 20.58 -5.24
N VAL A 51 0.49 19.44 -4.73
CA VAL A 51 0.98 18.31 -5.55
C VAL A 51 -0.02 17.17 -5.56
N GLY A 52 0.02 16.36 -6.62
CA GLY A 52 -0.73 15.12 -6.70
C GLY A 52 -0.01 13.98 -6.00
N TYR A 53 -0.78 13.02 -5.52
CA TYR A 53 -0.27 11.84 -4.83
C TYR A 53 -0.79 10.56 -5.46
N GLN A 54 0.02 9.53 -5.46
CA GLN A 54 -0.43 8.16 -5.59
C GLN A 54 -0.75 7.60 -4.21
N VAL A 55 -1.88 6.92 -4.11
CA VAL A 55 -2.30 6.19 -2.91
C VAL A 55 -2.38 4.71 -3.27
N LEU A 56 -1.56 3.90 -2.61
CA LEU A 56 -1.51 2.46 -2.81
C LEU A 56 -1.90 1.74 -1.52
N VAL A 57 -2.66 0.68 -1.68
CA VAL A 57 -2.88 -0.34 -0.65
C VAL A 57 -2.07 -1.56 -1.03
N TYR A 58 -1.38 -2.16 -0.08
CA TYR A 58 -0.67 -3.41 -0.26
C TYR A 58 -1.35 -4.52 0.52
N VAL A 59 -1.52 -5.64 -0.13
CA VAL A 59 -1.95 -6.88 0.51
C VAL A 59 -0.83 -7.88 0.44
N ARG A 60 -0.36 -8.35 1.61
CA ARG A 60 0.53 -9.50 1.69
C ARG A 60 -0.26 -10.73 2.08
N HIS A 61 -0.12 -11.78 1.32
CA HIS A 61 -0.83 -13.03 1.57
C HIS A 61 0.07 -14.24 1.30
N THR A 62 -0.37 -15.37 1.79
CA THR A 62 0.27 -16.67 1.52
C THR A 62 -0.55 -17.47 0.51
N GLU A 63 -0.05 -18.62 0.08
CA GLU A 63 -0.79 -19.58 -0.75
C GLU A 63 -2.01 -20.19 -0.05
N ARG A 64 -2.17 -19.93 1.26
CA ARG A 64 -3.34 -20.35 2.03
C ARG A 64 -4.57 -19.45 1.84
N TYR A 65 -4.41 -18.31 1.16
CA TYR A 65 -5.54 -17.46 0.82
C TYR A 65 -6.48 -18.21 -0.12
N PRO A 66 -7.79 -18.33 0.22
CA PRO A 66 -8.65 -19.32 -0.45
C PRO A 66 -9.36 -18.80 -1.71
N TYR A 67 -9.20 -17.52 -2.06
CA TYR A 67 -9.95 -16.90 -3.15
C TYR A 67 -9.04 -16.32 -4.23
N GLN A 68 -9.61 -16.06 -5.41
CA GLN A 68 -8.94 -15.40 -6.52
C GLN A 68 -8.98 -13.87 -6.40
N ASN A 69 -10.04 -13.34 -5.79
CA ASN A 69 -10.28 -11.92 -5.60
C ASN A 69 -10.29 -11.53 -4.11
N MET A 70 -10.28 -10.24 -3.86
CA MET A 70 -10.48 -9.67 -2.54
C MET A 70 -11.36 -8.43 -2.63
N TRP A 71 -12.25 -8.30 -1.66
CA TRP A 71 -13.03 -7.10 -1.40
C TRP A 71 -12.49 -6.40 -0.16
N LEU A 72 -12.26 -5.10 -0.26
CA LEU A 72 -11.89 -4.25 0.86
C LEU A 72 -12.85 -3.08 1.00
N PHE A 73 -13.11 -2.71 2.24
CA PHE A 73 -13.71 -1.43 2.59
C PHE A 73 -12.61 -0.47 3.01
N LEU A 74 -12.61 0.72 2.41
CA LEU A 74 -11.69 1.81 2.71
C LEU A 74 -12.50 2.95 3.33
N ASP A 75 -12.16 3.36 4.54
CA ASP A 75 -12.85 4.42 5.27
C ASP A 75 -11.86 5.52 5.63
N ASN A 76 -12.14 6.75 5.23
CA ASN A 76 -11.31 7.92 5.53
C ASN A 76 -11.89 8.80 6.66
N GLY A 77 -12.91 8.30 7.36
CA GLY A 77 -13.61 9.00 8.42
C GLY A 77 -14.80 9.87 7.96
N THR A 78 -14.89 10.15 6.65
CA THR A 78 -16.02 10.90 6.04
C THR A 78 -16.74 10.10 4.96
N GLN A 79 -16.01 9.25 4.29
CA GLN A 79 -16.51 8.41 3.19
C GLN A 79 -15.96 6.99 3.34
N ARG A 80 -16.81 6.02 2.99
CA ARG A 80 -16.45 4.61 2.93
C ARG A 80 -16.62 4.11 1.50
N ASP A 81 -15.56 3.67 0.90
CA ASP A 81 -15.53 3.07 -0.42
C ASP A 81 -15.34 1.57 -0.36
N THR A 82 -15.83 0.88 -1.37
CA THR A 82 -15.66 -0.56 -1.55
C THR A 82 -14.89 -0.81 -2.83
N ILE A 83 -13.79 -1.56 -2.73
CA ILE A 83 -12.99 -1.95 -3.89
C ILE A 83 -12.92 -3.46 -4.02
N GLU A 84 -12.85 -3.93 -5.26
CA GLU A 84 -12.56 -5.31 -5.62
C GLU A 84 -11.30 -5.35 -6.48
N PHE A 85 -10.46 -6.32 -6.24
CA PHE A 85 -9.29 -6.60 -7.08
C PHE A 85 -8.95 -8.09 -7.05
N TYR A 86 -8.16 -8.51 -8.03
CA TYR A 86 -7.75 -9.91 -8.16
C TYR A 86 -6.36 -10.13 -7.60
N LEU A 87 -6.19 -11.22 -6.85
CA LEU A 87 -4.91 -11.72 -6.33
C LEU A 87 -4.34 -12.86 -7.18
N ALA A 88 -5.19 -13.50 -7.98
CA ALA A 88 -4.79 -14.54 -8.93
C ALA A 88 -5.43 -14.33 -10.30
N ASP A 89 -4.78 -14.84 -11.34
CA ASP A 89 -5.30 -14.85 -12.70
C ASP A 89 -6.33 -15.98 -12.91
N ASP A 90 -6.88 -16.09 -14.13
CA ASP A 90 -7.88 -17.10 -14.50
C ASP A 90 -7.34 -18.54 -14.43
N ARG A 91 -6.02 -18.72 -14.37
CA ARG A 91 -5.36 -20.02 -14.24
C ARG A 91 -5.00 -20.35 -12.78
N GLY A 92 -5.36 -19.47 -11.84
CA GLY A 92 -5.02 -19.60 -10.42
C GLY A 92 -3.57 -19.27 -10.10
N GLN A 93 -2.84 -18.59 -11.01
CA GLN A 93 -1.50 -18.10 -10.72
C GLN A 93 -1.59 -16.82 -9.92
N TRP A 94 -0.86 -16.75 -8.81
CA TRP A 94 -0.80 -15.53 -7.99
C TRP A 94 -0.18 -14.39 -8.76
N LEU A 95 -0.88 -13.26 -8.74
CA LEU A 95 -0.40 -11.96 -9.19
C LEU A 95 0.49 -11.32 -8.11
N GLY A 96 1.17 -10.22 -8.47
CA GLY A 96 2.04 -9.52 -7.52
C GLY A 96 3.43 -10.13 -7.39
N ASP A 97 4.20 -9.60 -6.46
CA ASP A 97 5.60 -9.96 -6.26
C ASP A 97 5.74 -11.07 -5.23
N LYS A 98 6.41 -12.16 -5.64
CA LYS A 98 6.68 -13.28 -4.74
C LYS A 98 7.92 -12.99 -3.89
N HIS A 99 7.74 -13.09 -2.58
CA HIS A 99 8.80 -13.02 -1.59
C HIS A 99 8.93 -14.36 -0.85
N HIS A 100 9.96 -14.48 -0.02
CA HIS A 100 10.11 -15.66 0.81
C HIS A 100 9.03 -15.66 1.91
N GLY A 101 8.01 -16.51 1.75
CA GLY A 101 6.93 -16.71 2.71
C GLY A 101 5.64 -15.92 2.46
N PHE A 102 5.62 -14.98 1.51
CA PHE A 102 4.39 -14.24 1.14
C PHE A 102 4.42 -13.72 -0.29
N ILE A 103 3.27 -13.36 -0.78
CA ILE A 103 3.08 -12.65 -2.05
C ILE A 103 2.58 -11.25 -1.72
N GLU A 104 3.20 -10.23 -2.31
CA GLU A 104 2.81 -8.83 -2.12
C GLU A 104 2.08 -8.31 -3.35
N MET A 105 0.86 -7.86 -3.16
CA MET A 105 0.02 -7.29 -4.21
C MET A 105 -0.19 -5.80 -3.97
N PRO A 106 0.43 -4.92 -4.80
CA PRO A 106 0.12 -3.50 -4.79
C PRO A 106 -1.22 -3.24 -5.50
N VAL A 107 -2.06 -2.43 -4.89
CA VAL A 107 -3.35 -2.02 -5.42
C VAL A 107 -3.37 -0.49 -5.48
N LEU A 108 -3.35 0.06 -6.70
CA LEU A 108 -3.43 1.50 -6.90
C LEU A 108 -4.88 1.97 -6.65
N ILE A 109 -5.06 2.78 -5.61
CA ILE A 109 -6.35 3.37 -5.25
C ILE A 109 -6.55 4.68 -5.98
N GLU A 110 -5.53 5.55 -5.95
CA GLU A 110 -5.55 6.86 -6.58
C GLU A 110 -4.21 7.13 -7.27
N GLN A 111 -4.24 7.66 -8.48
CA GLN A 111 -3.01 7.94 -9.24
C GLN A 111 -2.55 9.39 -9.13
N ASN A 112 -3.47 10.32 -8.99
CA ASN A 112 -3.16 11.76 -8.93
C ASN A 112 -4.14 12.47 -8.00
N TYR A 113 -4.24 11.99 -6.77
CA TYR A 113 -5.14 12.56 -5.78
C TYR A 113 -4.57 13.83 -5.19
N HIS A 114 -5.38 14.89 -5.17
CA HIS A 114 -5.05 16.15 -4.52
C HIS A 114 -5.82 16.23 -3.21
N PHE A 115 -5.09 16.19 -2.11
CA PHE A 115 -5.70 16.36 -0.80
C PHE A 115 -6.21 17.79 -0.63
N PRO A 116 -7.40 18.00 -0.05
CA PRO A 116 -8.01 19.33 0.09
C PRO A 116 -7.17 20.28 0.95
N ASP A 117 -6.42 19.73 1.92
CA ASP A 117 -5.54 20.49 2.81
C ASP A 117 -4.29 19.71 3.20
N THR A 118 -3.29 20.43 3.72
CA THR A 118 -2.17 19.83 4.45
C THR A 118 -2.65 19.40 5.83
N GLY A 119 -1.98 18.40 6.43
CA GLY A 119 -2.29 17.99 7.79
C GLY A 119 -2.52 16.50 7.95
N ARG A 120 -3.22 16.14 8.99
CA ARG A 120 -3.44 14.74 9.38
C ARG A 120 -4.63 14.15 8.65
N TYR A 121 -4.40 12.93 8.16
CA TYR A 121 -5.41 12.10 7.52
C TYR A 121 -5.45 10.72 8.15
N TYR A 122 -6.54 10.04 7.91
CA TYR A 122 -6.83 8.72 8.45
C TYR A 122 -7.33 7.80 7.33
N MET A 123 -6.94 6.53 7.39
CA MET A 123 -7.51 5.47 6.58
C MET A 123 -7.69 4.23 7.42
N ALA A 124 -8.88 3.65 7.38
CA ALA A 124 -9.19 2.36 7.96
C ALA A 124 -9.49 1.35 6.85
N ILE A 125 -8.92 0.16 6.94
CA ILE A 125 -9.11 -0.90 5.95
C ILE A 125 -9.67 -2.13 6.65
N GLN A 126 -10.75 -2.67 6.10
CA GLN A 126 -11.43 -3.87 6.57
C GLN A 126 -11.71 -4.78 5.38
N HIS A 127 -11.58 -6.11 5.52
CA HIS A 127 -11.98 -6.98 4.43
C HIS A 127 -13.49 -7.06 4.28
N GLY A 128 -13.95 -7.13 3.04
CA GLY A 128 -15.36 -7.28 2.65
C GLY A 128 -15.72 -8.69 2.18
N MET A 129 -14.89 -9.68 2.52
CA MET A 129 -15.16 -11.08 2.21
C MET A 129 -16.26 -11.63 3.12
N ARG A 130 -16.93 -12.71 2.69
CA ARG A 130 -18.03 -13.34 3.46
C ARG A 130 -17.56 -14.09 4.70
N ASP A 131 -16.29 -14.47 4.77
CA ASP A 131 -15.72 -15.17 5.91
C ASP A 131 -15.64 -14.25 7.13
N SER A 132 -16.05 -14.73 8.27
CA SER A 132 -15.81 -14.04 9.54
C SER A 132 -14.33 -14.04 9.91
N LEU A 133 -13.57 -15.04 9.46
CA LEU A 133 -12.14 -15.20 9.67
C LEU A 133 -11.46 -15.53 8.34
N LEU A 134 -10.90 -14.52 7.71
CA LEU A 134 -10.22 -14.63 6.42
C LEU A 134 -8.78 -15.11 6.62
N ARG A 135 -8.47 -16.28 6.07
CA ARG A 135 -7.14 -16.90 6.20
C ARG A 135 -6.19 -16.48 5.10
N GLY A 136 -4.90 -16.51 5.42
CA GLY A 136 -3.83 -16.35 4.46
C GLY A 136 -3.42 -14.90 4.20
N VAL A 137 -4.02 -13.90 4.86
CA VAL A 137 -3.59 -12.51 4.80
C VAL A 137 -2.63 -12.23 5.95
N THR A 138 -1.40 -11.87 5.65
CA THR A 138 -0.36 -11.64 6.66
C THR A 138 -0.21 -10.18 7.06
N ASP A 139 -0.38 -9.27 6.11
CA ASP A 139 -0.22 -7.83 6.34
C ASP A 139 -1.10 -7.02 5.39
N ILE A 140 -1.51 -5.86 5.87
CA ILE A 140 -2.12 -4.80 5.05
C ILE A 140 -1.24 -3.56 5.16
N GLY A 141 -0.91 -2.94 4.03
CA GLY A 141 -0.09 -1.76 3.96
C GLY A 141 -0.77 -0.60 3.26
N VAL A 142 -0.35 0.61 3.60
CA VAL A 142 -0.70 1.84 2.87
C VAL A 142 0.59 2.59 2.57
N GLU A 143 0.71 3.02 1.33
CA GLU A 143 1.80 3.86 0.87
C GLU A 143 1.26 5.07 0.11
N ILE A 144 1.81 6.24 0.43
CA ILE A 144 1.46 7.50 -0.22
C ILE A 144 2.74 8.10 -0.78
N LYS A 145 2.74 8.34 -2.09
CA LYS A 145 3.87 8.90 -2.84
C LYS A 145 3.45 10.20 -3.51
N ARG A 146 4.33 11.19 -3.53
CA ARG A 146 4.17 12.33 -4.43
C ARG A 146 4.32 11.86 -5.88
N ASN A 147 3.49 12.40 -6.75
CA ASN A 147 3.77 12.28 -8.18
C ASN A 147 5.05 13.06 -8.50
N GLY A 148 5.99 12.43 -9.23
CA GLY A 148 7.15 13.13 -9.72
C GLY A 148 6.69 14.32 -10.59
N GLN A 149 7.36 15.45 -10.44
CA GLN A 149 7.22 16.52 -11.44
C GLN A 149 7.84 15.99 -12.74
N GLU A 150 7.02 15.86 -13.79
CA GLU A 150 7.50 15.70 -15.14
C GLU A 150 8.21 16.97 -15.60
#